data_98aef3ccd96bb07d9f62b3edcfdb311b
#
_entry.id   98aef3ccd96bb07d9f62b3edcfdb311b
#
_cell.length_a   1.000
_cell.length_b   1.000
_cell.length_c   1.000
_cell.angle_alpha   90.00
_cell.angle_beta   90.00
_cell.angle_gamma   90.00
#
_symmetry.space_group_name_H-M   'P 1'
#
loop_
_entity.id
_entity.type
_entity.pdbx_description
1 polymer ?
#
loop_
_entity_poly.entity_id
_entity_poly.type
_entity_poly.pdbx_seq_one_letter_code
_entity_poly.pdbx_strand_id
1 'polypeptide(L)'
;MIHKKGLRAQNIRLVFLILIILISLTGISYGEYGNKKVILTAESAVVYCENTGKVVFEKNSKMKTDPGEVTKLMTALVAAQNLPLDRDIKVSRNAAGHDGDKLGLKKGERISVEDLLYGVLMLGSDDAAMALGEGAYGNIGKFIDKMNKTAENIGCKKVHFTNVTGETARAQKVTAKDYLKILRVAFSNRTIYKIGMANSHSFSATNKHDKRFLKKENIIKSDTMIFSGLPGIKRLNRTQVATNVFNNGMQLHIVLLGKNGTNPNADVKSLINYAKRRLDGYKVIYKGKETGKVRIKHGEKTRINAYAATDGYAYLPKEGSKSLIKTETVMKADLQAPIKAGETVGYYYIYVGDEVVNKVSLVSKENVGIGWFPSYVGISNLTTIVILSILGVFIAAFLWVASVRARAMRKKKRIRKRKLRRIAEQQIREEEERRRRGWKY
;
A
#
# COMPACT_ATOMS: atom_id res chain seq x y z
N MET A 1 64.84 -27.04 37.44
CA MET A 1 63.48 -26.38 37.50
C MET A 1 62.89 -26.10 36.15
N ILE A 2 63.47 -26.40 35.03
CA ILE A 2 63.08 -26.07 33.65
C ILE A 2 62.18 -27.15 33.03
N HIS A 3 62.24 -28.41 33.47
CA HIS A 3 61.48 -29.51 32.85
C HIS A 3 59.97 -29.58 33.23
N LYS A 4 59.51 -28.94 34.33
CA LYS A 4 58.10 -28.97 34.74
C LYS A 4 57.21 -27.89 34.06
N LYS A 5 57.77 -26.83 33.43
CA LYS A 5 57.01 -25.80 32.72
C LYS A 5 56.58 -26.25 31.30
N GLY A 6 57.42 -27.12 30.66
CA GLY A 6 57.09 -27.62 29.31
C GLY A 6 55.90 -28.58 29.30
N LEU A 7 55.82 -29.49 30.30
CA LEU A 7 54.68 -30.45 30.37
C LEU A 7 53.36 -29.80 30.67
N ARG A 8 53.32 -28.72 31.46
CA ARG A 8 52.03 -27.96 31.69
C ARG A 8 51.57 -27.26 30.45
N ALA A 9 52.45 -26.65 29.65
CA ALA A 9 52.05 -25.97 28.40
C ALA A 9 51.59 -26.96 27.32
N GLN A 10 52.21 -28.17 27.27
CA GLN A 10 51.73 -29.21 26.34
C GLN A 10 50.39 -29.79 26.72
N ASN A 11 50.11 -30.01 28.00
CA ASN A 11 48.81 -30.48 28.48
C ASN A 11 47.70 -29.43 28.28
N ILE A 12 47.99 -28.13 28.43
CA ILE A 12 47.03 -27.06 28.15
C ILE A 12 46.71 -27.00 26.64
N ARG A 13 47.69 -27.17 25.76
CA ARG A 13 47.47 -27.25 24.31
C ARG A 13 46.64 -28.47 23.91
N LEU A 14 46.88 -29.61 24.54
CA LEU A 14 46.15 -30.85 24.30
C LEU A 14 44.66 -30.71 24.76
N VAL A 15 44.42 -30.10 25.93
CA VAL A 15 43.07 -29.81 26.44
C VAL A 15 42.35 -28.84 25.53
N PHE A 16 43.02 -27.79 25.01
CA PHE A 16 42.44 -26.86 24.03
C PHE A 16 42.11 -27.54 22.68
N LEU A 17 43.00 -28.45 22.23
CA LEU A 17 42.74 -29.21 20.99
C LEU A 17 41.56 -30.18 21.14
N ILE A 18 41.45 -30.84 22.29
CA ILE A 18 40.33 -31.73 22.64
C ILE A 18 39.02 -30.91 22.78
N LEU A 19 39.09 -29.70 23.34
CA LEU A 19 37.91 -28.80 23.43
C LEU A 19 37.45 -28.31 22.04
N ILE A 20 38.38 -27.99 21.14
CA ILE A 20 38.08 -27.63 19.76
C ILE A 20 37.50 -28.82 18.98
N ILE A 21 38.02 -30.03 19.20
CA ILE A 21 37.49 -31.25 18.61
C ILE A 21 36.11 -31.60 19.19
N LEU A 22 35.89 -31.41 20.48
CA LEU A 22 34.56 -31.57 21.10
C LEU A 22 33.57 -30.54 20.62
N ILE A 23 33.96 -29.28 20.39
CA ILE A 23 33.13 -28.23 19.82
C ILE A 23 32.85 -28.50 18.33
N SER A 24 33.81 -29.10 17.58
CA SER A 24 33.58 -29.50 16.19
C SER A 24 32.76 -30.80 16.06
N LEU A 25 32.74 -31.65 17.09
CA LEU A 25 31.90 -32.86 17.17
C LEU A 25 30.51 -32.58 17.71
N THR A 26 30.30 -31.49 18.44
CA THR A 26 28.98 -30.88 18.62
C THR A 26 28.67 -30.02 17.40
N GLY A 27 28.79 -30.60 16.20
CA GLY A 27 28.01 -30.14 15.08
C GLY A 27 26.60 -30.00 15.63
N ILE A 28 26.14 -28.77 15.79
CA ILE A 28 24.74 -28.47 16.02
C ILE A 28 24.06 -29.15 14.86
N SER A 29 23.68 -30.40 15.07
CA SER A 29 22.67 -31.05 14.27
C SER A 29 21.49 -30.11 14.45
N TYR A 30 21.30 -29.20 13.49
CA TYR A 30 20.02 -28.53 13.31
C TYR A 30 19.04 -29.69 13.13
N GLY A 31 18.40 -30.05 14.22
CA GLY A 31 17.44 -31.12 14.26
C GLY A 31 16.51 -30.86 13.11
N GLU A 32 16.48 -31.78 12.19
CA GLU A 32 15.54 -31.85 11.08
C GLU A 32 14.16 -32.05 11.70
N TYR A 33 13.64 -30.95 12.29
CA TYR A 33 12.32 -30.90 12.89
C TYR A 33 11.35 -31.24 11.77
N GLY A 34 10.94 -32.52 11.72
CA GLY A 34 9.79 -33.04 10.97
C GLY A 34 9.66 -32.49 9.56
N ASN A 35 10.68 -32.60 8.72
CA ASN A 35 10.60 -32.28 7.30
C ASN A 35 9.66 -33.30 6.61
N LYS A 36 8.35 -33.23 6.87
CA LYS A 36 7.40 -33.88 5.97
C LYS A 36 7.67 -33.29 4.59
N LYS A 37 8.34 -34.11 3.77
CA LYS A 37 8.67 -33.78 2.37
C LYS A 37 7.39 -33.33 1.70
N VAL A 38 7.36 -32.09 1.20
CA VAL A 38 6.20 -31.60 0.46
C VAL A 38 6.15 -32.37 -0.83
N ILE A 39 5.14 -33.23 -0.96
CA ILE A 39 4.87 -33.98 -2.18
C ILE A 39 3.95 -33.10 -3.01
N LEU A 40 4.41 -32.72 -4.19
CA LEU A 40 3.64 -31.93 -5.16
C LEU A 40 3.44 -32.74 -6.43
N THR A 41 2.23 -32.67 -6.96
CA THR A 41 1.91 -33.22 -8.29
C THR A 41 2.50 -32.35 -9.42
N ALA A 42 2.65 -31.05 -9.18
CA ALA A 42 3.34 -30.15 -10.11
C ALA A 42 4.81 -30.53 -10.31
N GLU A 43 5.31 -30.46 -11.55
CA GLU A 43 6.70 -30.76 -11.90
C GLU A 43 7.68 -29.67 -11.42
N SER A 44 7.25 -28.43 -11.53
CA SER A 44 8.02 -27.25 -11.13
C SER A 44 7.17 -26.35 -10.26
N ALA A 45 7.75 -25.83 -9.19
CA ALA A 45 7.07 -24.93 -8.27
C ALA A 45 8.02 -23.93 -7.66
N VAL A 46 7.50 -22.74 -7.32
CA VAL A 46 8.18 -21.76 -6.49
C VAL A 46 7.16 -21.04 -5.61
N VAL A 47 7.51 -20.81 -4.36
CA VAL A 47 6.76 -19.99 -3.42
C VAL A 47 7.65 -18.84 -2.95
N TYR A 48 7.16 -17.65 -3.09
CA TYR A 48 7.81 -16.43 -2.66
C TYR A 48 6.92 -15.71 -1.65
N CYS A 49 7.50 -15.31 -0.54
CA CYS A 49 6.81 -14.49 0.46
C CYS A 49 7.18 -13.02 0.24
N GLU A 50 6.20 -12.20 -0.15
CA GLU A 50 6.43 -10.78 -0.43
C GLU A 50 6.86 -10.02 0.83
N ASN A 51 6.34 -10.41 2.00
CA ASN A 51 6.64 -9.76 3.27
C ASN A 51 8.07 -9.98 3.77
N THR A 52 8.70 -11.09 3.37
CA THR A 52 10.09 -11.41 3.74
C THR A 52 11.09 -11.15 2.61
N GLY A 53 10.60 -10.89 1.40
CA GLY A 53 11.47 -10.75 0.23
C GLY A 53 12.17 -12.05 -0.19
N LYS A 54 11.74 -13.22 0.29
CA LYS A 54 12.47 -14.48 0.13
C LYS A 54 11.66 -15.58 -0.54
N VAL A 55 12.38 -16.43 -1.26
CA VAL A 55 11.84 -17.70 -1.75
C VAL A 55 11.72 -18.67 -0.57
N VAL A 56 10.51 -19.15 -0.30
CA VAL A 56 10.18 -20.05 0.81
C VAL A 56 10.28 -21.52 0.39
N PHE A 57 10.00 -21.78 -0.88
CA PHE A 57 10.01 -23.14 -1.45
C PHE A 57 10.38 -23.12 -2.93
N GLU A 58 11.20 -24.09 -3.33
CA GLU A 58 11.51 -24.34 -4.75
C GLU A 58 11.49 -25.84 -5.05
N LYS A 59 10.90 -26.19 -6.20
CA LYS A 59 10.98 -27.51 -6.82
C LYS A 59 11.23 -27.30 -8.31
N ASN A 60 12.36 -27.74 -8.83
CA ASN A 60 12.69 -27.64 -10.27
C ASN A 60 12.45 -26.25 -10.88
N SER A 61 12.56 -25.17 -10.10
CA SER A 61 12.12 -23.82 -10.45
C SER A 61 12.79 -23.23 -11.69
N LYS A 62 13.94 -23.79 -12.11
CA LYS A 62 14.71 -23.39 -13.31
C LYS A 62 14.43 -24.29 -14.51
N MET A 63 13.60 -25.33 -14.39
CA MET A 63 13.21 -26.22 -15.48
C MET A 63 12.38 -25.45 -16.50
N LYS A 64 12.78 -25.56 -17.77
CA LYS A 64 11.99 -24.99 -18.88
C LYS A 64 10.78 -25.87 -19.18
N THR A 65 9.60 -25.27 -19.14
CA THR A 65 8.33 -25.94 -19.44
C THR A 65 7.48 -25.04 -20.33
N ASP A 66 6.45 -25.62 -20.91
CA ASP A 66 5.44 -24.87 -21.66
C ASP A 66 4.67 -23.98 -20.69
N PRO A 67 4.55 -22.66 -20.96
CA PRO A 67 3.78 -21.76 -20.09
C PRO A 67 2.26 -22.05 -20.12
N GLY A 68 1.71 -22.58 -21.21
CA GLY A 68 0.27 -22.78 -21.36
C GLY A 68 -0.54 -21.55 -20.99
N GLU A 69 -1.62 -21.73 -20.28
CA GLU A 69 -2.59 -20.69 -19.88
C GLU A 69 -1.99 -19.51 -19.11
N VAL A 70 -0.84 -19.71 -18.43
CA VAL A 70 -0.19 -18.58 -17.73
C VAL A 70 0.37 -17.52 -18.69
N THR A 71 0.49 -17.82 -19.97
CA THR A 71 0.80 -16.84 -21.02
C THR A 71 -0.14 -15.64 -21.01
N LYS A 72 -1.43 -15.89 -20.74
CA LYS A 72 -2.48 -14.86 -20.70
C LYS A 72 -2.23 -13.78 -19.63
N LEU A 73 -1.49 -14.09 -18.55
CA LEU A 73 -1.10 -13.06 -17.58
C LEU A 73 -0.13 -12.06 -18.21
N MET A 74 0.83 -12.52 -19.05
CA MET A 74 1.72 -11.62 -19.78
C MET A 74 0.94 -10.81 -20.81
N THR A 75 0.00 -11.43 -21.53
CA THR A 75 -0.89 -10.73 -22.46
C THR A 75 -1.67 -9.62 -21.74
N ALA A 76 -2.28 -9.93 -20.59
CA ALA A 76 -3.00 -8.95 -19.78
C ALA A 76 -2.07 -7.84 -19.26
N LEU A 77 -0.85 -8.18 -18.82
CA LEU A 77 0.14 -7.21 -18.32
C LEU A 77 0.53 -6.21 -19.42
N VAL A 78 0.85 -6.71 -20.61
CA VAL A 78 1.23 -5.85 -21.76
C VAL A 78 0.06 -4.97 -22.19
N ALA A 79 -1.16 -5.51 -22.25
CA ALA A 79 -2.35 -4.72 -22.57
C ALA A 79 -2.62 -3.63 -21.51
N ALA A 80 -2.62 -3.98 -20.22
CA ALA A 80 -2.88 -3.05 -19.11
C ALA A 80 -1.80 -1.94 -18.99
N GLN A 81 -0.59 -2.18 -19.45
CA GLN A 81 0.49 -1.19 -19.44
C GLN A 81 0.49 -0.24 -20.62
N ASN A 82 -0.08 -0.64 -21.75
CA ASN A 82 0.10 0.08 -23.01
C ASN A 82 -1.21 0.56 -23.67
N LEU A 83 -2.38 0.15 -23.15
CA LEU A 83 -3.67 0.51 -23.73
C LEU A 83 -4.53 1.27 -22.72
N PRO A 84 -5.25 2.34 -23.14
CA PRO A 84 -6.32 2.93 -22.35
C PRO A 84 -7.42 1.90 -22.08
N LEU A 85 -7.92 1.83 -20.84
CA LEU A 85 -8.89 0.82 -20.44
C LEU A 85 -10.27 0.99 -21.10
N ASP A 86 -10.64 2.22 -21.40
CA ASP A 86 -11.87 2.63 -22.08
C ASP A 86 -11.80 2.52 -23.59
N ARG A 87 -10.63 2.21 -24.15
CA ARG A 87 -10.46 2.04 -25.60
C ARG A 87 -11.24 0.84 -26.10
N ASP A 88 -12.09 1.03 -27.09
CA ASP A 88 -12.77 -0.05 -27.80
C ASP A 88 -11.84 -0.77 -28.78
N ILE A 89 -11.84 -2.08 -28.68
CA ILE A 89 -11.22 -3.00 -29.64
C ILE A 89 -12.31 -3.56 -30.56
N LYS A 90 -12.10 -3.47 -31.86
CA LYS A 90 -12.96 -4.14 -32.84
C LYS A 90 -12.48 -5.58 -33.04
N VAL A 91 -13.34 -6.52 -32.62
CA VAL A 91 -13.04 -7.96 -32.69
C VAL A 91 -12.93 -8.42 -34.13
N SER A 92 -11.81 -9.06 -34.49
CA SER A 92 -11.55 -9.62 -35.81
C SER A 92 -12.33 -10.92 -36.03
N ARG A 93 -12.33 -11.41 -37.28
CA ARG A 93 -12.85 -12.74 -37.56
C ARG A 93 -11.99 -13.83 -36.88
N ASN A 94 -10.67 -13.64 -36.84
CA ASN A 94 -9.73 -14.59 -36.26
C ASN A 94 -9.93 -14.69 -34.74
N ALA A 95 -9.99 -13.55 -34.04
CA ALA A 95 -10.25 -13.54 -32.61
C ALA A 95 -11.62 -14.21 -32.26
N ALA A 96 -12.70 -13.85 -32.95
CA ALA A 96 -14.02 -14.43 -32.73
C ALA A 96 -14.10 -15.94 -33.06
N GLY A 97 -13.34 -16.38 -34.05
CA GLY A 97 -13.28 -17.79 -34.48
C GLY A 97 -12.26 -18.64 -33.74
N HIS A 98 -11.41 -18.03 -32.89
CA HIS A 98 -10.34 -18.74 -32.22
C HIS A 98 -10.87 -19.86 -31.33
N ASP A 99 -10.23 -21.04 -31.43
CA ASP A 99 -10.60 -22.19 -30.60
C ASP A 99 -10.07 -22.02 -29.16
N GLY A 100 -10.78 -22.56 -28.19
CA GLY A 100 -10.38 -22.51 -26.79
C GLY A 100 -11.45 -22.01 -25.86
N ASP A 101 -11.06 -21.51 -24.69
CA ASP A 101 -12.00 -20.91 -23.75
C ASP A 101 -12.46 -19.56 -24.31
N LYS A 102 -13.78 -19.34 -24.34
CA LYS A 102 -14.36 -18.18 -25.06
C LYS A 102 -15.22 -17.31 -24.15
N LEU A 103 -15.03 -16.02 -24.26
CA LEU A 103 -16.00 -15.01 -23.79
C LEU A 103 -17.22 -14.97 -24.74
N GLY A 104 -17.10 -15.57 -25.93
CA GLY A 104 -18.13 -15.60 -26.94
C GLY A 104 -18.19 -14.34 -27.79
N LEU A 105 -17.03 -13.76 -28.08
CA LEU A 105 -16.92 -12.54 -28.89
C LEU A 105 -17.39 -12.78 -30.32
N LYS A 106 -18.04 -11.78 -30.92
CA LYS A 106 -18.52 -11.85 -32.32
C LYS A 106 -17.67 -10.94 -33.23
N LYS A 107 -17.48 -11.38 -34.48
CA LYS A 107 -16.81 -10.58 -35.49
C LYS A 107 -17.44 -9.18 -35.60
N GLY A 108 -16.63 -8.14 -35.52
CA GLY A 108 -17.05 -6.75 -35.60
C GLY A 108 -17.64 -6.20 -34.30
N GLU A 109 -17.65 -6.96 -33.22
CA GLU A 109 -17.99 -6.47 -31.88
C GLU A 109 -16.98 -5.41 -31.45
N ARG A 110 -17.49 -4.34 -30.79
CA ARG A 110 -16.66 -3.32 -30.17
C ARG A 110 -16.77 -3.47 -28.66
N ILE A 111 -15.67 -3.78 -28.03
CA ILE A 111 -15.59 -4.09 -26.60
C ILE A 111 -14.38 -3.41 -25.98
N SER A 112 -14.54 -2.90 -24.77
CA SER A 112 -13.47 -2.17 -24.09
C SER A 112 -12.27 -3.05 -23.72
N VAL A 113 -11.10 -2.43 -23.64
CA VAL A 113 -9.89 -3.10 -23.14
C VAL A 113 -10.12 -3.61 -21.71
N GLU A 114 -10.82 -2.86 -20.85
CA GLU A 114 -11.14 -3.30 -19.49
C GLU A 114 -11.95 -4.60 -19.49
N ASP A 115 -13.01 -4.67 -20.29
CA ASP A 115 -13.85 -5.86 -20.41
C ASP A 115 -13.05 -7.05 -20.96
N LEU A 116 -12.23 -6.85 -21.99
CA LEU A 116 -11.35 -7.89 -22.51
C LEU A 116 -10.37 -8.41 -21.45
N LEU A 117 -9.79 -7.53 -20.62
CA LEU A 117 -8.93 -7.92 -19.51
C LEU A 117 -9.66 -8.76 -18.46
N TYR A 118 -10.93 -8.43 -18.16
CA TYR A 118 -11.77 -9.29 -17.31
C TYR A 118 -12.01 -10.65 -17.95
N GLY A 119 -12.28 -10.72 -19.25
CA GLY A 119 -12.41 -11.97 -20.00
C GLY A 119 -11.14 -12.83 -19.91
N VAL A 120 -9.98 -12.22 -20.12
CA VAL A 120 -8.68 -12.91 -20.07
C VAL A 120 -8.35 -13.40 -18.65
N LEU A 121 -8.48 -12.52 -17.65
CA LEU A 121 -8.00 -12.83 -16.30
C LEU A 121 -8.99 -13.58 -15.42
N MET A 122 -10.31 -13.46 -15.65
CA MET A 122 -11.31 -14.18 -14.87
C MET A 122 -11.78 -15.48 -15.54
N LEU A 123 -11.91 -15.49 -16.87
CA LEU A 123 -12.41 -16.65 -17.63
C LEU A 123 -11.29 -17.44 -18.30
N GLY A 124 -10.11 -16.84 -18.49
CA GLY A 124 -9.03 -17.44 -19.27
C GLY A 124 -9.32 -17.44 -20.78
N SER A 125 -10.08 -16.47 -21.24
CA SER A 125 -10.65 -16.42 -22.59
C SER A 125 -9.60 -16.23 -23.68
N ASP A 126 -9.56 -17.13 -24.63
CA ASP A 126 -8.63 -17.12 -25.76
C ASP A 126 -9.04 -16.08 -26.81
N ASP A 127 -10.35 -15.96 -27.09
CA ASP A 127 -10.87 -14.96 -28.03
C ASP A 127 -10.62 -13.53 -27.53
N ALA A 128 -10.73 -13.29 -26.22
CA ALA A 128 -10.38 -12.01 -25.64
C ALA A 128 -8.86 -11.72 -25.67
N ALA A 129 -8.01 -12.73 -25.43
CA ALA A 129 -6.56 -12.59 -25.54
C ALA A 129 -6.15 -12.29 -26.99
N MET A 130 -6.75 -12.97 -27.97
CA MET A 130 -6.54 -12.70 -29.38
C MET A 130 -7.00 -11.28 -29.77
N ALA A 131 -8.19 -10.86 -29.31
CA ALA A 131 -8.70 -9.51 -29.58
C ALA A 131 -7.78 -8.42 -29.03
N LEU A 132 -7.25 -8.61 -27.82
CA LEU A 132 -6.23 -7.70 -27.25
C LEU A 132 -4.95 -7.68 -28.09
N GLY A 133 -4.42 -8.86 -28.43
CA GLY A 133 -3.17 -8.98 -29.19
C GLY A 133 -3.24 -8.35 -30.59
N GLU A 134 -4.33 -8.57 -31.30
CA GLU A 134 -4.54 -8.01 -32.64
C GLU A 134 -4.91 -6.52 -32.59
N GLY A 135 -5.80 -6.15 -31.66
CA GLY A 135 -6.34 -4.79 -31.56
C GLY A 135 -5.37 -3.78 -30.99
N ALA A 136 -4.37 -4.20 -30.21
CA ALA A 136 -3.42 -3.30 -29.58
C ALA A 136 -2.60 -2.48 -30.58
N TYR A 137 -2.00 -3.17 -31.52
CA TYR A 137 -1.04 -2.60 -32.49
C TYR A 137 -1.44 -2.88 -33.94
N GLY A 138 -2.64 -3.40 -34.21
CA GLY A 138 -3.09 -3.84 -35.53
C GLY A 138 -2.32 -5.05 -36.10
N ASN A 139 -1.40 -5.62 -35.33
CA ASN A 139 -0.58 -6.76 -35.70
C ASN A 139 -0.19 -7.55 -34.45
N ILE A 140 -0.58 -8.81 -34.40
CA ILE A 140 -0.31 -9.72 -33.30
C ILE A 140 1.19 -9.96 -33.05
N GLY A 141 2.00 -10.00 -34.15
CA GLY A 141 3.46 -10.16 -34.05
C GLY A 141 4.09 -9.03 -33.23
N LYS A 142 3.71 -7.77 -33.49
CA LYS A 142 4.17 -6.62 -32.70
C LYS A 142 3.79 -6.73 -31.21
N PHE A 143 2.63 -7.31 -30.92
CA PHE A 143 2.21 -7.54 -29.54
C PHE A 143 3.08 -8.62 -28.87
N ILE A 144 3.37 -9.72 -29.58
CA ILE A 144 4.25 -10.80 -29.10
C ILE A 144 5.67 -10.27 -28.87
N ASP A 145 6.20 -9.45 -29.77
CA ASP A 145 7.49 -8.77 -29.58
C ASP A 145 7.49 -7.92 -28.32
N LYS A 146 6.39 -7.20 -28.08
CA LYS A 146 6.22 -6.41 -26.85
C LYS A 146 6.17 -7.30 -25.60
N MET A 147 5.51 -8.47 -25.66
CA MET A 147 5.52 -9.44 -24.55
C MET A 147 6.94 -9.90 -24.22
N ASN A 148 7.73 -10.26 -25.22
CA ASN A 148 9.11 -10.71 -25.05
C ASN A 148 9.99 -9.58 -24.50
N LYS A 149 9.89 -8.36 -25.05
CA LYS A 149 10.62 -7.19 -24.55
C LYS A 149 10.21 -6.83 -23.10
N THR A 150 8.93 -6.99 -22.77
CA THR A 150 8.48 -6.80 -21.39
C THR A 150 9.07 -7.84 -20.44
N ALA A 151 9.13 -9.11 -20.87
CA ALA A 151 9.79 -10.17 -20.11
C ALA A 151 11.28 -9.89 -19.87
N GLU A 152 12.00 -9.41 -20.89
CA GLU A 152 13.39 -8.98 -20.76
C GLU A 152 13.55 -7.84 -19.75
N ASN A 153 12.72 -6.80 -19.85
CA ASN A 153 12.73 -5.66 -18.92
C ASN A 153 12.45 -6.06 -17.47
N ILE A 154 11.63 -7.08 -17.26
CA ILE A 154 11.36 -7.70 -15.94
C ILE A 154 12.59 -8.50 -15.44
N GLY A 155 13.56 -8.76 -16.31
CA GLY A 155 14.76 -9.54 -16.01
C GLY A 155 14.53 -11.06 -16.12
N CYS A 156 13.58 -11.50 -16.94
CA CYS A 156 13.42 -12.91 -17.28
C CYS A 156 14.52 -13.34 -18.27
N LYS A 157 15.17 -14.47 -17.97
CA LYS A 157 16.30 -14.97 -18.80
C LYS A 157 15.94 -16.19 -19.63
N LYS A 158 14.88 -16.89 -19.29
CA LYS A 158 14.48 -18.18 -19.89
C LYS A 158 13.00 -18.19 -20.23
N VAL A 159 12.54 -17.12 -20.86
CA VAL A 159 11.17 -16.93 -21.32
C VAL A 159 11.18 -16.55 -22.78
N HIS A 160 10.29 -17.16 -23.53
CA HIS A 160 10.00 -16.79 -24.91
C HIS A 160 8.53 -17.08 -25.23
N PHE A 161 7.80 -16.02 -25.57
CA PHE A 161 6.39 -16.10 -25.99
C PHE A 161 6.29 -16.07 -27.50
N THR A 162 5.43 -16.94 -28.06
CA THR A 162 5.16 -17.04 -29.49
C THR A 162 3.69 -16.84 -29.83
N ASN A 163 2.83 -16.79 -28.82
CA ASN A 163 1.40 -16.49 -28.96
C ASN A 163 0.88 -15.78 -27.70
N VAL A 164 -0.36 -15.30 -27.76
CA VAL A 164 -1.02 -14.54 -26.70
C VAL A 164 -1.95 -15.38 -25.83
N THR A 165 -2.29 -16.60 -26.26
CA THR A 165 -3.28 -17.47 -25.64
C THR A 165 -2.67 -18.53 -24.73
N GLY A 166 -1.44 -18.92 -24.98
CA GLY A 166 -0.79 -20.02 -24.26
C GLY A 166 -0.99 -21.38 -24.94
N GLU A 167 -1.43 -21.39 -26.19
CA GLU A 167 -1.42 -22.61 -26.97
C GLU A 167 -0.03 -23.22 -27.04
N THR A 168 0.01 -24.54 -27.01
CA THR A 168 1.28 -25.27 -27.03
C THR A 168 2.06 -24.98 -28.29
N ALA A 169 3.22 -24.39 -28.12
CA ALA A 169 4.18 -24.16 -29.19
C ALA A 169 5.56 -24.66 -28.75
N ARG A 170 6.26 -25.38 -29.63
CA ARG A 170 7.57 -25.98 -29.30
C ARG A 170 8.60 -24.93 -28.83
N ALA A 171 8.54 -23.73 -29.39
CA ALA A 171 9.44 -22.60 -29.04
C ALA A 171 9.02 -21.86 -27.76
N GLN A 172 7.78 -21.96 -27.33
CA GLN A 172 7.26 -21.24 -26.17
C GLN A 172 7.68 -21.93 -24.86
N LYS A 173 8.50 -21.28 -24.07
CA LYS A 173 9.05 -21.83 -22.83
C LYS A 173 9.10 -20.79 -21.73
N VAL A 174 8.96 -21.27 -20.48
CA VAL A 174 9.10 -20.47 -19.26
C VAL A 174 9.70 -21.32 -18.15
N THR A 175 10.27 -20.69 -17.14
CA THR A 175 10.63 -21.34 -15.87
C THR A 175 9.74 -20.79 -14.75
N ALA A 176 9.45 -21.59 -13.72
CA ALA A 176 8.67 -21.10 -12.57
C ALA A 176 9.34 -19.89 -11.92
N LYS A 177 10.68 -19.85 -11.90
CA LYS A 177 11.45 -18.73 -11.36
C LYS A 177 11.27 -17.42 -12.16
N ASP A 178 11.26 -17.50 -13.48
CA ASP A 178 11.03 -16.31 -14.31
C ASP A 178 9.54 -15.93 -14.32
N TYR A 179 8.65 -16.93 -14.30
CA TYR A 179 7.22 -16.65 -14.20
C TYR A 179 6.85 -15.95 -12.88
N LEU A 180 7.53 -16.29 -11.77
CA LEU A 180 7.39 -15.57 -10.50
C LEU A 180 7.67 -14.07 -10.64
N LYS A 181 8.67 -13.67 -11.43
CA LYS A 181 8.96 -12.24 -11.69
C LYS A 181 7.80 -11.57 -12.43
N ILE A 182 7.28 -12.25 -13.47
CA ILE A 182 6.12 -11.76 -14.23
C ILE A 182 4.91 -11.61 -13.32
N LEU A 183 4.63 -12.63 -12.49
CA LEU A 183 3.53 -12.62 -11.52
C LEU A 183 3.62 -11.43 -10.55
N ARG A 184 4.79 -11.18 -9.97
CA ARG A 184 5.02 -10.07 -9.05
C ARG A 184 4.77 -8.72 -9.71
N VAL A 185 5.30 -8.51 -10.93
CA VAL A 185 5.08 -7.27 -11.68
C VAL A 185 3.61 -7.13 -12.08
N ALA A 186 2.95 -8.20 -12.51
CA ALA A 186 1.53 -8.18 -12.84
C ALA A 186 0.68 -7.78 -11.65
N PHE A 187 0.94 -8.33 -10.47
CA PHE A 187 0.20 -7.98 -9.25
C PHE A 187 0.55 -6.60 -8.66
N SER A 188 1.67 -6.01 -9.01
CA SER A 188 1.96 -4.60 -8.72
C SER A 188 1.19 -3.63 -9.64
N ASN A 189 0.69 -4.10 -10.77
CA ASN A 189 -0.17 -3.32 -11.66
C ASN A 189 -1.59 -3.20 -11.07
N ARG A 190 -2.03 -1.95 -10.82
CA ARG A 190 -3.32 -1.66 -10.16
C ARG A 190 -4.53 -2.27 -10.86
N THR A 191 -4.55 -2.27 -12.19
CA THR A 191 -5.66 -2.82 -13.00
C THR A 191 -5.72 -4.34 -12.85
N ILE A 192 -4.59 -5.02 -13.03
CA ILE A 192 -4.53 -6.49 -12.89
C ILE A 192 -4.89 -6.91 -11.47
N TYR A 193 -4.37 -6.19 -10.47
CA TYR A 193 -4.70 -6.46 -9.08
C TYR A 193 -6.22 -6.30 -8.82
N LYS A 194 -6.84 -5.20 -9.27
CA LYS A 194 -8.29 -4.95 -9.17
C LYS A 194 -9.09 -6.10 -9.78
N ILE A 195 -8.74 -6.52 -11.01
CA ILE A 195 -9.41 -7.62 -11.71
C ILE A 195 -9.18 -8.96 -10.99
N GLY A 196 -7.94 -9.20 -10.55
CA GLY A 196 -7.60 -10.40 -9.78
C GLY A 196 -8.39 -10.55 -8.49
N MET A 197 -8.72 -9.44 -7.82
CA MET A 197 -9.52 -9.40 -6.60
C MET A 197 -11.02 -9.50 -6.84
N ALA A 198 -11.49 -9.22 -8.05
CA ALA A 198 -12.91 -9.23 -8.36
C ALA A 198 -13.50 -10.68 -8.34
N ASN A 199 -14.65 -10.83 -7.72
CA ASN A 199 -15.39 -12.10 -7.71
C ASN A 199 -16.38 -12.21 -8.89
N SER A 200 -16.74 -11.08 -9.48
CA SER A 200 -17.66 -11.00 -10.62
C SER A 200 -17.40 -9.73 -11.43
N HIS A 201 -17.86 -9.72 -12.67
CA HIS A 201 -17.84 -8.56 -13.55
C HIS A 201 -19.08 -8.50 -14.40
N SER A 202 -19.61 -7.31 -14.57
CA SER A 202 -20.72 -7.00 -15.49
C SER A 202 -20.17 -6.31 -16.71
N PHE A 203 -20.23 -6.98 -17.86
CA PHE A 203 -19.86 -6.40 -19.14
C PHE A 203 -20.96 -5.43 -19.60
N SER A 204 -20.57 -4.29 -20.10
CA SER A 204 -21.48 -3.38 -20.75
C SER A 204 -22.09 -4.01 -22.01
N ALA A 205 -23.26 -3.52 -22.42
CA ALA A 205 -23.81 -3.90 -23.72
C ALA A 205 -22.88 -3.40 -24.85
N THR A 206 -22.69 -4.25 -25.86
CA THR A 206 -21.91 -3.93 -27.06
C THR A 206 -22.82 -3.80 -28.28
N ASN A 207 -22.25 -3.50 -29.43
CA ASN A 207 -23.02 -3.50 -30.68
C ASN A 207 -23.44 -4.91 -31.16
N LYS A 208 -23.10 -5.99 -30.41
CA LYS A 208 -23.36 -7.38 -30.79
C LYS A 208 -23.91 -8.24 -29.65
N HIS A 209 -23.83 -7.76 -28.40
CA HIS A 209 -24.32 -8.46 -27.22
C HIS A 209 -24.98 -7.50 -26.24
N ASP A 210 -26.02 -7.97 -25.56
CA ASP A 210 -26.58 -7.35 -24.37
C ASP A 210 -25.61 -7.43 -23.20
N LYS A 211 -25.96 -6.82 -22.07
CA LYS A 211 -25.19 -6.92 -20.82
C LYS A 211 -24.96 -8.37 -20.44
N ARG A 212 -23.73 -8.71 -20.13
CA ARG A 212 -23.30 -10.05 -19.71
C ARG A 212 -22.74 -9.99 -18.30
N PHE A 213 -22.89 -11.08 -17.57
CA PHE A 213 -22.36 -11.20 -16.22
C PHE A 213 -21.41 -12.40 -16.14
N LEU A 214 -20.22 -12.17 -15.61
CA LEU A 214 -19.23 -13.19 -15.36
C LEU A 214 -18.99 -13.32 -13.87
N LYS A 215 -19.07 -14.55 -13.37
CA LYS A 215 -18.67 -14.92 -12.03
C LYS A 215 -17.37 -15.71 -12.10
N LYS A 216 -16.39 -15.34 -11.27
CA LYS A 216 -15.10 -16.02 -11.22
C LYS A 216 -15.28 -17.44 -10.70
N GLU A 217 -14.82 -18.42 -11.47
CA GLU A 217 -14.69 -19.80 -11.00
C GLU A 217 -13.37 -19.92 -10.21
N ASN A 218 -13.46 -20.11 -8.90
CA ASN A 218 -12.30 -20.44 -8.09
C ASN A 218 -11.95 -21.91 -8.31
N ILE A 219 -10.94 -22.17 -9.14
CA ILE A 219 -10.41 -23.52 -9.37
C ILE A 219 -9.72 -24.04 -8.11
N ILE A 220 -9.10 -23.15 -7.33
CA ILE A 220 -8.41 -23.47 -6.10
C ILE A 220 -9.37 -23.28 -4.93
N LYS A 221 -10.05 -24.33 -4.52
CA LYS A 221 -10.85 -24.36 -3.30
C LYS A 221 -9.90 -24.57 -2.12
N SER A 222 -9.65 -23.56 -1.33
CA SER A 222 -8.94 -23.67 -0.05
C SER A 222 -9.64 -22.79 0.97
N ASP A 223 -9.53 -23.17 2.26
CA ASP A 223 -10.00 -22.36 3.39
C ASP A 223 -9.21 -21.03 3.55
N THR A 224 -8.25 -20.78 2.66
CA THR A 224 -7.40 -19.62 2.63
C THR A 224 -7.91 -18.67 1.56
N MET A 225 -7.95 -17.36 1.86
CA MET A 225 -8.28 -16.36 0.86
C MET A 225 -7.25 -16.40 -0.27
N ILE A 226 -7.66 -16.91 -1.43
CA ILE A 226 -6.89 -16.87 -2.66
C ILE A 226 -7.41 -15.70 -3.46
N PHE A 227 -6.61 -14.63 -3.53
CA PHE A 227 -7.05 -13.38 -4.11
C PHE A 227 -6.99 -13.36 -5.63
N SER A 228 -6.25 -14.25 -6.25
CA SER A 228 -6.26 -14.44 -7.67
C SER A 228 -5.67 -15.77 -8.02
N GLY A 229 -6.50 -16.70 -8.40
CA GLY A 229 -6.09 -17.77 -9.26
C GLY A 229 -6.36 -17.28 -10.67
N LEU A 230 -5.36 -17.22 -11.53
CA LEU A 230 -5.69 -17.27 -12.95
C LEU A 230 -6.41 -18.60 -13.16
N PRO A 231 -7.58 -18.60 -13.77
CA PRO A 231 -8.18 -19.85 -14.15
C PRO A 231 -7.22 -20.53 -15.12
N GLY A 232 -6.40 -21.43 -14.60
CA GLY A 232 -5.78 -22.40 -15.45
C GLY A 232 -6.75 -23.52 -15.48
N ILE A 233 -7.49 -23.75 -16.60
CA ILE A 233 -7.72 -25.09 -17.00
C ILE A 233 -9.10 -25.67 -16.76
N LYS A 234 -9.95 -25.45 -17.68
CA LYS A 234 -10.86 -26.49 -18.15
C LYS A 234 -10.22 -27.39 -19.22
N ARG A 235 -9.08 -27.01 -19.78
CA ARG A 235 -8.37 -27.84 -20.78
C ARG A 235 -7.58 -28.93 -20.10
N LEU A 236 -8.07 -30.10 -20.25
CA LEU A 236 -7.47 -31.39 -20.01
C LEU A 236 -5.94 -31.35 -19.91
N ASN A 237 -5.43 -31.74 -18.75
CA ASN A 237 -4.11 -32.31 -18.54
C ASN A 237 -2.90 -31.40 -18.36
N ARG A 238 -3.04 -30.07 -18.27
CA ARG A 238 -1.91 -29.18 -17.96
C ARG A 238 -2.32 -28.17 -16.93
N THR A 239 -1.89 -28.37 -15.71
CA THR A 239 -2.22 -27.43 -14.66
C THR A 239 -1.05 -26.48 -14.46
N GLN A 240 -1.24 -25.26 -14.87
CA GLN A 240 -0.28 -24.18 -14.71
C GLN A 240 -1.00 -23.05 -13.96
N VAL A 241 -0.66 -22.85 -12.70
CA VAL A 241 -1.34 -21.90 -11.84
C VAL A 241 -0.34 -20.90 -11.32
N ALA A 242 -0.66 -19.63 -11.49
CA ALA A 242 -0.03 -18.56 -10.77
C ALA A 242 -1.05 -17.97 -9.79
N THR A 243 -0.69 -17.88 -8.54
CA THR A 243 -1.63 -17.52 -7.47
C THR A 243 -0.95 -16.57 -6.50
N ASN A 244 -1.71 -15.57 -6.07
CA ASN A 244 -1.34 -14.72 -4.93
C ASN A 244 -2.23 -15.11 -3.75
N VAL A 245 -1.63 -15.50 -2.63
CA VAL A 245 -2.35 -16.03 -1.46
C VAL A 245 -2.04 -15.18 -0.26
N PHE A 246 -3.09 -14.75 0.46
CA PHE A 246 -2.97 -14.06 1.73
C PHE A 246 -3.43 -14.96 2.87
N ASN A 247 -2.63 -15.06 3.90
CA ASN A 247 -2.98 -15.82 5.09
C ASN A 247 -2.39 -15.12 6.32
N ASN A 248 -3.26 -14.72 7.25
CA ASN A 248 -2.88 -13.95 8.45
C ASN A 248 -1.96 -12.76 8.14
N GLY A 249 -2.23 -12.04 7.04
CA GLY A 249 -1.41 -10.94 6.56
C GLY A 249 -0.20 -11.36 5.71
N MET A 250 0.09 -12.65 5.58
CA MET A 250 1.17 -13.16 4.75
C MET A 250 0.75 -13.19 3.29
N GLN A 251 1.53 -12.53 2.43
CA GLN A 251 1.32 -12.55 0.99
C GLN A 251 2.30 -13.52 0.34
N LEU A 252 1.77 -14.56 -0.26
CA LEU A 252 2.53 -15.58 -0.97
C LEU A 252 2.24 -15.51 -2.47
N HIS A 253 3.29 -15.44 -3.28
CA HIS A 253 3.22 -15.71 -4.70
C HIS A 253 3.59 -17.16 -4.92
N ILE A 254 2.67 -17.94 -5.47
CA ILE A 254 2.82 -19.37 -5.74
C ILE A 254 2.74 -19.58 -7.24
N VAL A 255 3.75 -20.17 -7.82
CA VAL A 255 3.75 -20.61 -9.21
C VAL A 255 3.91 -22.12 -9.26
N LEU A 256 2.97 -22.77 -9.94
CA LEU A 256 2.96 -24.20 -10.20
C LEU A 256 2.96 -24.42 -11.70
N LEU A 257 3.92 -25.14 -12.20
CA LEU A 257 4.00 -25.55 -13.59
C LEU A 257 4.06 -27.07 -13.65
N GLY A 258 3.21 -27.69 -14.47
CA GLY A 258 3.14 -29.14 -14.51
C GLY A 258 2.54 -29.69 -15.78
N LYS A 259 2.59 -31.01 -15.90
CA LYS A 259 1.96 -31.78 -16.96
C LYS A 259 0.63 -32.36 -16.50
N ASN A 260 0.11 -33.28 -17.32
CA ASN A 260 -1.12 -34.01 -17.10
C ASN A 260 -1.19 -34.64 -15.70
N GLY A 261 -2.38 -34.65 -15.07
CA GLY A 261 -2.62 -35.30 -13.78
C GLY A 261 -2.22 -34.48 -12.56
N THR A 262 -1.86 -33.20 -12.71
CA THR A 262 -1.58 -32.32 -11.55
C THR A 262 -2.85 -31.96 -10.78
N ASN A 263 -2.71 -31.84 -9.45
CA ASN A 263 -3.76 -31.36 -8.56
C ASN A 263 -3.36 -30.04 -7.91
N PRO A 264 -3.63 -28.90 -8.57
CA PRO A 264 -3.18 -27.60 -8.13
C PRO A 264 -3.77 -27.20 -6.77
N ASN A 265 -5.01 -27.64 -6.48
CA ASN A 265 -5.66 -27.33 -5.20
C ASN A 265 -4.90 -27.98 -4.03
N ALA A 266 -4.55 -29.26 -4.17
CA ALA A 266 -3.78 -29.97 -3.16
C ALA A 266 -2.35 -29.41 -3.03
N ASP A 267 -1.72 -29.10 -4.16
CA ASP A 267 -0.37 -28.55 -4.21
C ASP A 267 -0.31 -27.17 -3.55
N VAL A 268 -1.25 -26.26 -3.88
CA VAL A 268 -1.32 -24.93 -3.24
C VAL A 268 -1.56 -25.06 -1.74
N LYS A 269 -2.51 -25.89 -1.30
CA LYS A 269 -2.79 -26.12 0.13
C LYS A 269 -1.54 -26.64 0.85
N SER A 270 -0.82 -27.57 0.25
CA SER A 270 0.42 -28.14 0.79
C SER A 270 1.51 -27.08 0.91
N LEU A 271 1.67 -26.21 -0.10
CA LEU A 271 2.64 -25.13 -0.09
C LEU A 271 2.31 -24.03 0.91
N ILE A 272 1.04 -23.65 1.04
CA ILE A 272 0.58 -22.73 2.08
C ILE A 272 0.89 -23.29 3.47
N ASN A 273 0.55 -24.55 3.73
CA ASN A 273 0.82 -25.19 5.00
C ASN A 273 2.32 -25.33 5.28
N TYR A 274 3.11 -25.56 4.25
CA TYR A 274 4.58 -25.53 4.35
C TYR A 274 5.10 -24.15 4.75
N ALA A 275 4.63 -23.10 4.08
CA ALA A 275 5.03 -21.72 4.40
C ALA A 275 4.60 -21.32 5.82
N LYS A 276 3.38 -21.69 6.24
CA LYS A 276 2.90 -21.48 7.62
C LYS A 276 3.78 -22.11 8.70
N ARG A 277 4.32 -23.30 8.43
CA ARG A 277 5.20 -23.98 9.37
C ARG A 277 6.61 -23.38 9.44
N ARG A 278 7.00 -22.66 8.39
CA ARG A 278 8.36 -22.09 8.26
C ARG A 278 8.45 -20.62 8.60
N LEU A 279 7.32 -19.93 8.59
CA LEU A 279 7.24 -18.48 8.82
C LEU A 279 6.28 -18.19 9.97
N ASP A 280 6.79 -17.53 11.00
CA ASP A 280 5.97 -16.96 12.06
C ASP A 280 5.59 -15.51 11.71
N GLY A 281 4.28 -15.23 11.75
CA GLY A 281 3.75 -13.90 11.51
C GLY A 281 3.45 -13.19 12.83
N TYR A 282 4.07 -12.04 13.03
CA TYR A 282 3.79 -11.19 14.19
C TYR A 282 3.04 -9.95 13.72
N LYS A 283 1.87 -9.71 14.32
CA LYS A 283 1.16 -8.45 14.12
C LYS A 283 1.86 -7.36 14.94
N VAL A 284 2.48 -6.41 14.23
CA VAL A 284 3.28 -5.33 14.81
C VAL A 284 2.43 -4.10 15.07
N ILE A 285 1.48 -3.81 14.17
CA ILE A 285 0.57 -2.68 14.29
C ILE A 285 -0.84 -3.08 13.85
N TYR A 286 -1.86 -2.54 14.54
CA TYR A 286 -3.27 -2.78 14.23
C TYR A 286 -3.84 -1.63 13.41
N LYS A 287 -4.77 -1.94 12.50
CA LYS A 287 -5.57 -0.93 11.79
C LYS A 287 -6.20 0.05 12.78
N GLY A 288 -6.08 1.32 12.49
CA GLY A 288 -6.65 2.40 13.31
C GLY A 288 -5.82 2.78 14.55
N LYS A 289 -4.65 2.14 14.79
CA LYS A 289 -3.72 2.55 15.85
C LYS A 289 -3.11 3.91 15.50
N GLU A 290 -3.11 4.82 16.47
CA GLU A 290 -2.40 6.09 16.37
C GLU A 290 -0.89 5.87 16.43
N THR A 291 -0.16 6.53 15.52
CA THR A 291 1.29 6.36 15.37
C THR A 291 2.08 7.62 15.58
N GLY A 292 1.40 8.77 15.67
CA GLY A 292 2.04 10.05 15.87
C GLY A 292 1.25 11.21 15.28
N LYS A 293 1.86 12.40 15.30
CA LYS A 293 1.26 13.63 14.78
C LYS A 293 2.02 14.11 13.55
N VAL A 294 1.28 14.59 12.56
CA VAL A 294 1.84 15.19 11.35
C VAL A 294 1.46 16.67 11.29
N ARG A 295 2.40 17.49 10.81
CA ARG A 295 2.19 18.95 10.60
C ARG A 295 1.49 19.17 9.26
N ILE A 296 0.52 20.08 9.25
CA ILE A 296 -0.20 20.53 8.05
C ILE A 296 0.09 22.01 7.86
N LYS A 297 0.52 22.38 6.66
CA LYS A 297 0.69 23.78 6.24
C LYS A 297 -0.66 24.35 5.80
N HIS A 298 -0.91 25.60 6.13
CA HIS A 298 -2.10 26.37 5.73
C HIS A 298 -3.45 25.76 6.15
N GLY A 299 -3.47 24.86 7.14
CA GLY A 299 -4.68 24.22 7.64
C GLY A 299 -5.33 24.97 8.80
N GLU A 300 -6.65 24.84 8.94
CA GLU A 300 -7.39 25.29 10.12
C GLU A 300 -6.86 24.65 11.41
N LYS A 301 -6.30 23.43 11.29
CA LYS A 301 -5.48 22.73 12.29
C LYS A 301 -4.06 22.59 11.76
N THR A 302 -3.08 22.93 12.56
CA THR A 302 -1.66 22.86 12.17
C THR A 302 -1.04 21.48 12.39
N ARG A 303 -1.72 20.61 13.15
CA ARG A 303 -1.32 19.21 13.43
C ARG A 303 -2.54 18.32 13.53
N ILE A 304 -2.41 17.10 13.02
CA ILE A 304 -3.41 16.03 13.15
C ILE A 304 -2.71 14.74 13.55
N ASN A 305 -3.50 13.79 14.09
CA ASN A 305 -3.01 12.45 14.39
C ASN A 305 -3.01 11.59 13.12
N ALA A 306 -2.00 10.75 12.99
CA ALA A 306 -1.85 9.77 11.92
C ALA A 306 -2.21 8.37 12.43
N TYR A 307 -3.02 7.64 11.66
CA TYR A 307 -3.53 6.33 12.04
C TYR A 307 -3.18 5.28 11.00
N ALA A 308 -2.84 4.06 11.43
CA ALA A 308 -2.57 2.95 10.53
C ALA A 308 -3.81 2.60 9.69
N ALA A 309 -3.69 2.60 8.36
CA ALA A 309 -4.78 2.28 7.45
C ALA A 309 -5.14 0.79 7.46
N THR A 310 -4.16 -0.08 7.71
CA THR A 310 -4.30 -1.54 7.74
C THR A 310 -3.49 -2.12 8.89
N ASP A 311 -3.70 -3.41 9.17
CA ASP A 311 -2.80 -4.18 10.03
C ASP A 311 -1.42 -4.29 9.36
N GLY A 312 -0.36 -4.25 10.15
CA GLY A 312 1.02 -4.49 9.70
C GLY A 312 1.64 -5.69 10.40
N TYR A 313 2.33 -6.52 9.63
CA TYR A 313 2.92 -7.77 10.09
C TYR A 313 4.42 -7.81 9.80
N ALA A 314 5.16 -8.42 10.73
CA ALA A 314 6.51 -8.92 10.48
C ALA A 314 6.46 -10.44 10.35
N TYR A 315 7.23 -10.99 9.41
CA TYR A 315 7.37 -12.42 9.23
C TYR A 315 8.82 -12.82 9.47
N LEU A 316 9.03 -13.70 10.43
CA LEU A 316 10.31 -14.24 10.78
C LEU A 316 10.40 -15.74 10.42
N PRO A 317 11.59 -16.28 10.13
CA PRO A 317 11.82 -17.71 10.24
C PRO A 317 11.35 -18.18 11.61
N LYS A 318 10.79 -19.37 11.73
CA LYS A 318 10.17 -19.88 12.96
C LYS A 318 11.10 -19.81 14.21
N GLU A 319 12.39 -19.86 13.97
CA GLU A 319 13.44 -19.75 15.01
C GLU A 319 14.03 -18.32 15.09
N GLY A 320 13.46 -17.38 14.36
CA GLY A 320 13.93 -15.99 14.32
C GLY A 320 13.57 -15.23 15.59
N SER A 321 14.52 -14.47 16.13
CA SER A 321 14.29 -13.63 17.30
C SER A 321 13.37 -12.45 16.96
N LYS A 322 12.38 -12.20 17.82
CA LYS A 322 11.52 -11.00 17.73
C LYS A 322 12.30 -9.70 17.90
N SER A 323 13.49 -9.74 18.49
CA SER A 323 14.37 -8.56 18.62
C SER A 323 14.87 -8.02 17.29
N LEU A 324 14.77 -8.81 16.21
CA LEU A 324 15.08 -8.35 14.85
C LEU A 324 14.01 -7.45 14.27
N ILE A 325 12.82 -7.37 14.88
CA ILE A 325 11.74 -6.51 14.40
C ILE A 325 12.01 -5.07 14.87
N LYS A 326 12.24 -4.18 13.92
CA LYS A 326 12.37 -2.74 14.13
C LYS A 326 11.23 -2.03 13.42
N THR A 327 10.85 -0.86 13.90
CA THR A 327 9.78 -0.07 13.28
C THR A 327 10.20 1.38 13.15
N GLU A 328 9.75 2.02 12.08
CA GLU A 328 10.01 3.42 11.82
C GLU A 328 8.74 4.10 11.31
N THR A 329 8.47 5.29 11.82
CA THR A 329 7.35 6.12 11.38
C THR A 329 7.87 7.30 10.59
N VAL A 330 7.52 7.37 9.32
CA VAL A 330 7.90 8.46 8.41
C VAL A 330 6.66 9.26 8.03
N MET A 331 6.55 10.48 8.52
CA MET A 331 5.48 11.40 8.15
C MET A 331 5.83 12.13 6.86
N LYS A 332 4.83 12.45 6.04
CA LYS A 332 5.05 13.31 4.86
C LYS A 332 5.46 14.71 5.31
N ALA A 333 6.55 15.24 4.75
CA ALA A 333 7.14 16.51 5.18
C ALA A 333 6.29 17.74 4.83
N ASP A 334 5.66 17.77 3.66
CA ASP A 334 5.04 18.97 3.10
C ASP A 334 3.53 18.78 2.83
N LEU A 335 2.80 18.33 3.86
CA LEU A 335 1.34 18.25 3.77
C LEU A 335 0.72 19.64 3.84
N GLN A 336 -0.14 19.95 2.86
CA GLN A 336 -0.89 21.21 2.77
C GLN A 336 -2.38 20.93 2.83
N ALA A 337 -3.12 21.82 3.48
CA ALA A 337 -4.58 21.79 3.46
C ALA A 337 -5.11 22.15 2.05
N PRO A 338 -6.28 21.57 1.63
CA PRO A 338 -7.15 20.72 2.42
C PRO A 338 -6.71 19.26 2.45
N ILE A 339 -6.88 18.58 3.59
CA ILE A 339 -6.65 17.14 3.78
C ILE A 339 -7.99 16.46 3.98
N LYS A 340 -8.22 15.35 3.29
CA LYS A 340 -9.45 14.55 3.44
C LYS A 340 -9.25 13.37 4.40
N ALA A 341 -10.30 12.98 5.11
CA ALA A 341 -10.28 11.73 5.87
C ALA A 341 -9.98 10.55 4.94
N GLY A 342 -9.09 9.66 5.38
CA GLY A 342 -8.55 8.55 4.57
C GLY A 342 -7.32 8.92 3.73
N GLU A 343 -6.95 10.18 3.63
CA GLU A 343 -5.77 10.61 2.89
C GLU A 343 -4.48 10.17 3.59
N THR A 344 -3.51 9.70 2.79
CA THR A 344 -2.22 9.22 3.31
C THR A 344 -1.33 10.38 3.74
N VAL A 345 -1.01 10.41 5.03
CA VAL A 345 -0.21 11.45 5.69
C VAL A 345 1.20 10.98 6.09
N GLY A 346 1.49 9.69 5.91
CA GLY A 346 2.80 9.11 6.23
C GLY A 346 2.82 7.61 5.99
N TYR A 347 3.89 6.97 6.44
CA TYR A 347 4.10 5.53 6.34
C TYR A 347 4.71 4.99 7.63
N TYR A 348 4.30 3.77 7.98
CA TYR A 348 4.88 3.00 9.05
C TYR A 348 5.63 1.81 8.45
N TYR A 349 6.95 1.83 8.59
CA TYR A 349 7.81 0.79 8.07
C TYR A 349 8.07 -0.24 9.16
N ILE A 350 8.03 -1.51 8.78
CA ILE A 350 8.37 -2.64 9.63
C ILE A 350 9.58 -3.33 9.02
N TYR A 351 10.63 -3.44 9.79
CA TYR A 351 11.89 -4.07 9.40
C TYR A 351 12.07 -5.41 10.10
N VAL A 352 12.76 -6.32 9.45
CA VAL A 352 13.36 -7.51 10.06
C VAL A 352 14.85 -7.46 9.78
N GLY A 353 15.63 -7.23 10.82
CA GLY A 353 17.02 -6.78 10.66
C GLY A 353 17.06 -5.41 10.00
N ASP A 354 17.71 -5.33 8.83
CA ASP A 354 17.83 -4.09 8.07
C ASP A 354 16.92 -4.07 6.81
N GLU A 355 16.12 -5.13 6.58
CA GLU A 355 15.21 -5.23 5.43
C GLU A 355 13.79 -4.75 5.79
N VAL A 356 13.21 -3.88 4.95
CA VAL A 356 11.79 -3.49 5.05
C VAL A 356 10.93 -4.66 4.61
N VAL A 357 10.19 -5.27 5.54
CA VAL A 357 9.30 -6.41 5.24
C VAL A 357 7.84 -6.01 5.09
N ASN A 358 7.46 -4.84 5.61
CA ASN A 358 6.10 -4.31 5.46
C ASN A 358 6.10 -2.79 5.51
N LYS A 359 5.14 -2.18 4.78
CA LYS A 359 4.91 -0.75 4.72
C LYS A 359 3.42 -0.47 4.86
N VAL A 360 3.02 0.08 5.99
CA VAL A 360 1.63 0.44 6.29
C VAL A 360 1.42 1.93 6.02
N SER A 361 0.42 2.27 5.21
CA SER A 361 0.03 3.67 5.01
C SER A 361 -0.58 4.24 6.29
N LEU A 362 -0.19 5.47 6.63
CA LEU A 362 -0.79 6.23 7.72
C LEU A 362 -1.76 7.24 7.14
N VAL A 363 -2.98 7.27 7.69
CA VAL A 363 -4.07 8.10 7.16
C VAL A 363 -4.62 9.06 8.21
N SER A 364 -5.19 10.17 7.73
CA SER A 364 -6.01 11.05 8.56
C SER A 364 -7.38 10.41 8.80
N LYS A 365 -7.94 10.55 10.01
CA LYS A 365 -9.35 10.22 10.29
C LYS A 365 -10.27 11.42 10.17
N GLU A 366 -9.72 12.62 10.06
CA GLU A 366 -10.47 13.86 10.01
C GLU A 366 -10.19 14.67 8.74
N ASN A 367 -11.15 15.48 8.35
CA ASN A 367 -10.97 16.47 7.31
C ASN A 367 -10.32 17.71 7.93
N VAL A 368 -9.40 18.34 7.21
CA VAL A 368 -8.79 19.62 7.60
C VAL A 368 -8.97 20.59 6.45
N GLY A 369 -9.76 21.64 6.69
CA GLY A 369 -9.96 22.72 5.74
C GLY A 369 -8.77 23.69 5.68
N ILE A 370 -8.82 24.61 4.72
CA ILE A 370 -7.86 25.70 4.62
C ILE A 370 -8.09 26.65 5.79
N GLY A 371 -7.04 27.00 6.52
CA GLY A 371 -7.09 27.93 7.64
C GLY A 371 -7.06 29.40 7.24
N TRP A 372 -7.36 30.28 8.20
CA TRP A 372 -7.24 31.73 8.03
C TRP A 372 -5.79 32.17 7.84
N PHE A 373 -5.57 33.43 7.47
CA PHE A 373 -4.22 33.97 7.25
C PHE A 373 -3.19 33.57 8.33
N PRO A 374 -3.48 33.58 9.65
CA PRO A 374 -2.51 33.14 10.65
C PRO A 374 -2.03 31.70 10.51
N SER A 375 -2.79 30.83 9.82
CA SER A 375 -2.37 29.45 9.54
C SER A 375 -1.15 29.34 8.63
N TYR A 376 -0.90 30.37 7.82
CA TYR A 376 0.27 30.47 6.94
C TYR A 376 1.57 30.67 7.73
N VAL A 377 1.48 31.22 8.93
CA VAL A 377 2.60 31.33 9.89
C VAL A 377 2.55 30.25 10.98
N GLY A 378 1.71 29.23 10.81
CA GLY A 378 1.66 28.05 11.68
C GLY A 378 0.75 28.18 12.91
N ILE A 379 -0.18 29.13 12.91
CA ILE A 379 -1.15 29.35 14.00
C ILE A 379 -2.50 28.78 13.58
N SER A 380 -3.06 27.86 14.38
CA SER A 380 -4.38 27.27 14.08
C SER A 380 -5.52 28.30 14.23
N ASN A 381 -6.64 28.08 13.54
CA ASN A 381 -7.83 28.93 13.66
C ASN A 381 -8.30 29.02 15.13
N LEU A 382 -8.29 27.92 15.86
CA LEU A 382 -8.68 27.89 17.28
C LEU A 382 -7.74 28.79 18.13
N THR A 383 -6.44 28.65 17.93
CA THR A 383 -5.45 29.50 18.62
C THR A 383 -5.65 30.97 18.29
N THR A 384 -5.93 31.29 17.02
CA THR A 384 -6.23 32.65 16.56
C THR A 384 -7.47 33.22 17.28
N ILE A 385 -8.55 32.43 17.37
CA ILE A 385 -9.77 32.83 18.08
C ILE A 385 -9.46 33.13 19.55
N VAL A 386 -8.69 32.29 20.22
CA VAL A 386 -8.31 32.48 21.63
C VAL A 386 -7.51 33.77 21.80
N ILE A 387 -6.51 34.00 20.95
CA ILE A 387 -5.69 35.23 20.99
C ILE A 387 -6.57 36.47 20.77
N LEU A 388 -7.43 36.47 19.77
CA LEU A 388 -8.34 37.59 19.48
C LEU A 388 -9.33 37.84 20.61
N SER A 389 -9.83 36.77 21.25
CA SER A 389 -10.74 36.88 22.39
C SER A 389 -10.06 37.53 23.59
N ILE A 390 -8.82 37.11 23.91
CA ILE A 390 -8.01 37.68 24.98
C ILE A 390 -7.75 39.17 24.66
N LEU A 391 -7.34 39.48 23.43
CA LEU A 391 -7.10 40.87 23.00
C LEU A 391 -8.37 41.72 23.13
N GLY A 392 -9.53 41.15 22.73
CA GLY A 392 -10.80 41.83 22.88
C GLY A 392 -11.16 42.17 24.32
N VAL A 393 -10.88 41.26 25.26
CA VAL A 393 -11.07 41.50 26.71
C VAL A 393 -10.14 42.66 27.19
N PHE A 394 -8.87 42.66 26.76
CA PHE A 394 -7.96 43.75 27.11
C PHE A 394 -8.40 45.10 26.57
N ILE A 395 -8.85 45.13 25.29
CA ILE A 395 -9.37 46.36 24.67
C ILE A 395 -10.63 46.83 25.42
N ALA A 396 -11.56 45.93 25.74
CA ALA A 396 -12.76 46.30 26.51
C ALA A 396 -12.42 46.83 27.90
N ALA A 397 -11.49 46.20 28.62
CA ALA A 397 -10.99 46.70 29.92
C ALA A 397 -10.32 48.07 29.81
N PHE A 398 -9.49 48.25 28.77
CA PHE A 398 -8.86 49.57 28.52
C PHE A 398 -9.90 50.68 28.24
N LEU A 399 -10.87 50.40 27.39
CA LEU A 399 -11.96 51.31 27.07
C LEU A 399 -12.81 51.64 28.30
N TRP A 400 -13.08 50.62 29.14
CA TRP A 400 -13.79 50.81 30.40
C TRP A 400 -13.04 51.75 31.34
N VAL A 401 -11.73 51.51 31.57
CA VAL A 401 -10.89 52.35 32.40
C VAL A 401 -10.80 53.80 31.83
N ALA A 402 -10.61 53.91 30.51
CA ALA A 402 -10.60 55.20 29.82
C ALA A 402 -11.94 55.94 30.02
N SER A 403 -13.07 55.24 29.91
CA SER A 403 -14.40 55.83 30.13
C SER A 403 -14.60 56.30 31.58
N VAL A 404 -14.17 55.52 32.58
CA VAL A 404 -14.20 55.91 33.98
C VAL A 404 -13.35 57.14 34.25
N ARG A 405 -12.12 57.18 33.71
CA ARG A 405 -11.22 58.35 33.79
C ARG A 405 -11.83 59.58 33.12
N ALA A 406 -12.44 59.44 31.93
CA ALA A 406 -13.09 60.53 31.24
C ALA A 406 -14.30 61.08 32.03
N ARG A 407 -15.13 60.15 32.62
CA ARG A 407 -16.24 60.56 33.50
C ARG A 407 -15.74 61.33 34.75
N ALA A 408 -14.66 60.83 35.37
CA ALA A 408 -14.04 61.51 36.53
C ALA A 408 -13.49 62.91 36.17
N MET A 409 -12.81 63.04 35.02
CA MET A 409 -12.34 64.33 34.53
C MET A 409 -13.46 65.28 34.19
N ARG A 410 -14.56 64.79 33.56
CA ARG A 410 -15.75 65.63 33.30
C ARG A 410 -16.39 66.09 34.61
N LYS A 411 -16.46 65.23 35.64
CA LYS A 411 -16.94 65.57 36.99
C LYS A 411 -16.05 66.66 37.64
N LYS A 412 -14.72 66.50 37.59
CA LYS A 412 -13.76 67.50 38.09
C LYS A 412 -13.94 68.82 37.36
N LYS A 413 -14.07 68.85 36.03
CA LYS A 413 -14.28 70.10 35.23
C LYS A 413 -15.61 70.76 35.65
N ARG A 414 -16.69 69.98 35.86
CA ARG A 414 -17.98 70.55 36.28
C ARG A 414 -17.88 71.17 37.69
N ILE A 415 -17.21 70.52 38.64
CA ILE A 415 -16.99 71.01 39.99
C ILE A 415 -16.18 72.30 39.96
N ARG A 416 -15.06 72.29 39.17
CA ARG A 416 -14.23 73.50 38.98
C ARG A 416 -15.00 74.67 38.39
N LYS A 417 -15.82 74.43 37.37
CA LYS A 417 -16.69 75.44 36.73
C LYS A 417 -17.71 76.00 37.71
N ARG A 418 -18.33 75.12 38.56
CA ARG A 418 -19.29 75.57 39.61
C ARG A 418 -18.57 76.39 40.69
N LYS A 419 -17.35 76.01 41.09
CA LYS A 419 -16.54 76.75 42.08
C LYS A 419 -16.17 78.14 41.53
N LEU A 420 -15.72 78.25 40.27
CA LEU A 420 -15.40 79.53 39.61
C LEU A 420 -16.64 80.44 39.48
N ARG A 421 -17.83 79.81 39.13
CA ARG A 421 -19.08 80.64 39.11
C ARG A 421 -19.42 81.16 40.47
N ARG A 422 -19.32 80.38 41.56
CA ARG A 422 -19.58 80.86 42.92
C ARG A 422 -18.65 81.96 43.32
N ILE A 423 -17.37 81.87 43.01
CA ILE A 423 -16.36 82.94 43.28
C ILE A 423 -16.73 84.16 42.49
N ALA A 424 -17.04 84.10 41.20
CA ALA A 424 -17.46 85.20 40.39
C ALA A 424 -18.75 85.89 40.92
N GLU A 425 -19.74 85.05 41.33
CA GLU A 425 -21.01 85.58 41.96
C GLU A 425 -20.73 86.29 43.30
N GLN A 426 -19.80 85.71 44.10
CA GLN A 426 -19.37 86.43 45.35
C GLN A 426 -18.65 87.73 45.05
N GLN A 427 -17.75 87.78 44.10
CA GLN A 427 -17.09 89.01 43.69
C GLN A 427 -18.05 90.06 43.16
N ILE A 428 -19.03 89.67 42.38
CA ILE A 428 -20.11 90.55 41.92
C ILE A 428 -20.91 91.11 43.10
N ARG A 429 -21.26 90.29 44.07
CA ARG A 429 -22.01 90.69 45.28
C ARG A 429 -21.19 91.62 46.13
N GLU A 430 -19.90 91.39 46.32
CA GLU A 430 -18.99 92.23 47.05
C GLU A 430 -18.74 93.62 46.36
N GLU A 431 -18.70 93.60 45.00
CA GLU A 431 -18.68 94.83 44.24
C GLU A 431 -19.98 95.67 44.33
N GLU A 432 -21.12 94.97 44.25
CA GLU A 432 -22.43 95.59 44.44
C GLU A 432 -22.59 96.16 45.83
N GLU A 433 -22.12 95.49 46.88
CA GLU A 433 -22.13 95.98 48.25
C GLU A 433 -21.14 97.15 48.44
N ARG A 434 -19.99 97.11 47.80
CA ARG A 434 -19.06 98.27 47.77
C ARG A 434 -19.70 99.46 47.09
N ARG A 435 -20.40 99.28 45.98
CA ARG A 435 -21.12 100.37 45.27
C ARG A 435 -22.26 100.93 46.14
N ARG A 436 -23.00 100.06 46.85
CA ARG A 436 -24.06 100.52 47.78
C ARG A 436 -23.51 101.25 48.98
N ARG A 437 -22.33 100.94 49.51
CA ARG A 437 -21.69 101.65 50.60
C ARG A 437 -21.05 102.96 50.14
N GLY A 438 -20.60 103.07 48.87
CA GLY A 438 -20.05 104.30 48.32
C GLY A 438 -21.07 105.42 47.98
N TRP A 439 -22.34 105.17 48.08
CA TRP A 439 -23.45 106.11 47.82
C TRP A 439 -24.02 106.69 49.13
N LYS A 440 -23.35 106.54 50.22
CA LYS A 440 -23.75 107.10 51.52
C LYS A 440 -22.75 108.14 52.01
N TYR A 441 -22.35 109.07 51.12
CA TYR A 441 -21.73 110.32 51.51
C TYR A 441 -22.10 111.37 50.46
#